data_512dd74632bbf7305ee03d0cf4075cbf
#
_entry.id   512dd74632bbf7305ee03d0cf4075cbf
#
_cell.length_a   1.000
_cell.length_b   1.000
_cell.length_c   1.000
_cell.angle_alpha   90.00
_cell.angle_beta   90.00
_cell.angle_gamma   90.00
#
_symmetry.space_group_name_H-M   'P 1'
#
loop_
_entity.id
_entity.type
_entity.pdbx_description
1 polymer ?
#
loop_
_entity_poly.entity_id
_entity_poly.type
_entity_poly.pdbx_seq_one_letter_code
_entity_poly.pdbx_strand_id
1 'polypeptide(L)'
;LRSLADADIRALLNAGAELPVADVRNLLISALPELLAPYTAASGELAAVLFEDLRAEAGRRGVFYADTVAPPVAGARIDATARWAVAPLAEDSLQSTVGTRLSGSVARMIMDASRETIVANGQRESTQFQRMPRPGCCAFCGMLASRPADMAYRSKTTAEAGSHDSCH
;
A
#
# COMPACT_ATOMS: atom_id res chain seq x y z
N LEU A 1 -10.09 1.39 -6.50
CA LEU A 1 -9.50 2.33 -5.54
C LEU A 1 -8.37 3.14 -6.17
N ARG A 2 -7.33 2.49 -6.75
CA ARG A 2 -6.16 3.18 -7.30
C ARG A 2 -6.53 4.27 -8.32
N SER A 3 -7.35 3.96 -9.32
CA SER A 3 -7.73 4.92 -10.37
C SER A 3 -8.48 6.13 -9.83
N LEU A 4 -9.28 5.95 -8.78
CA LEU A 4 -9.98 7.04 -8.10
C LEU A 4 -8.99 7.92 -7.33
N ALA A 5 -8.11 7.32 -6.54
CA ALA A 5 -7.06 8.05 -5.84
C ALA A 5 -6.13 8.81 -6.81
N ASP A 6 -5.80 8.23 -7.97
CA ASP A 6 -5.03 8.91 -9.02
C ASP A 6 -5.78 10.11 -9.63
N ALA A 7 -7.12 10.03 -9.71
CA ALA A 7 -7.94 11.16 -10.16
C ALA A 7 -7.93 12.32 -9.13
N ASP A 8 -8.07 11.99 -7.85
CA ASP A 8 -8.04 12.98 -6.77
C ASP A 8 -6.66 13.63 -6.63
N ILE A 9 -5.57 12.85 -6.78
CA ILE A 9 -4.21 13.40 -6.82
C ILE A 9 -4.04 14.37 -7.97
N ARG A 10 -4.54 14.04 -9.16
CA ARG A 10 -4.48 14.96 -10.31
C ARG A 10 -5.26 16.24 -10.05
N ALA A 11 -6.44 16.14 -9.44
CA ALA A 11 -7.24 17.31 -9.06
C ALA A 11 -6.49 18.19 -8.05
N LEU A 12 -5.87 17.60 -7.05
CA LEU A 12 -5.05 18.30 -6.06
C LEU A 12 -3.85 19.00 -6.70
N LEU A 13 -3.12 18.33 -7.60
CA LEU A 13 -1.98 18.92 -8.31
C LEU A 13 -2.40 20.04 -9.25
N ASN A 14 -3.55 19.92 -9.93
CA ASN A 14 -4.08 20.97 -10.77
C ASN A 14 -4.46 22.22 -9.96
N ALA A 15 -5.03 22.03 -8.75
CA ALA A 15 -5.32 23.14 -7.86
C ALA A 15 -4.04 23.86 -7.35
N GLY A 16 -2.92 23.14 -7.29
CA GLY A 16 -1.62 23.70 -6.91
C GLY A 16 -0.71 24.10 -8.08
N ALA A 17 -1.20 24.11 -9.33
CA ALA A 17 -0.37 24.24 -10.53
C ALA A 17 0.45 25.55 -10.59
N GLU A 18 -0.11 26.63 -10.08
CA GLU A 18 0.50 27.97 -10.08
C GLU A 18 1.27 28.29 -8.78
N LEU A 19 1.33 27.34 -7.85
CA LEU A 19 1.98 27.57 -6.56
C LEU A 19 3.50 27.37 -6.67
N PRO A 20 4.27 28.13 -5.87
CA PRO A 20 5.69 27.84 -5.67
C PRO A 20 5.93 26.41 -5.15
N VAL A 21 7.06 25.80 -5.48
CA VAL A 21 7.39 24.40 -5.11
C VAL A 21 7.21 24.13 -3.62
N ALA A 22 7.61 25.08 -2.77
CA ALA A 22 7.46 24.97 -1.33
C ALA A 22 6.00 24.88 -0.90
N ASP A 23 5.10 25.62 -1.57
CA ASP A 23 3.68 25.65 -1.27
C ASP A 23 2.97 24.40 -1.83
N VAL A 24 3.38 23.90 -3.00
CA VAL A 24 2.94 22.58 -3.50
C VAL A 24 3.28 21.48 -2.50
N ARG A 25 4.50 21.48 -1.95
CA ARG A 25 4.88 20.53 -0.90
C ARG A 25 3.98 20.63 0.32
N ASN A 26 3.75 21.84 0.81
CA ASN A 26 2.92 22.08 1.99
C ASN A 26 1.46 21.64 1.73
N LEU A 27 0.93 21.92 0.54
CA LEU A 27 -0.38 21.46 0.09
C LEU A 27 -0.47 19.92 0.14
N LEU A 28 0.54 19.22 -0.38
CA LEU A 28 0.57 17.76 -0.34
C LEU A 28 0.64 17.23 1.09
N ILE A 29 1.47 17.82 1.96
CA ILE A 29 1.58 17.39 3.36
C ILE A 29 0.25 17.54 4.09
N SER A 30 -0.49 18.62 3.85
CA SER A 30 -1.76 18.89 4.52
C SER A 30 -2.93 18.07 3.95
N ALA A 31 -2.98 17.87 2.63
CA ALA A 31 -4.14 17.27 1.97
C ALA A 31 -4.06 15.73 1.85
N LEU A 32 -2.86 15.16 1.68
CA LEU A 32 -2.73 13.70 1.47
C LEU A 32 -3.31 12.84 2.60
N PRO A 33 -3.18 13.17 3.89
CA PRO A 33 -3.78 12.36 4.95
C PRO A 33 -5.30 12.19 4.80
N GLU A 34 -6.01 13.29 4.57
CA GLU A 34 -7.46 13.29 4.40
C GLU A 34 -7.89 12.62 3.08
N LEU A 35 -7.16 12.89 2.00
CA LEU A 35 -7.39 12.26 0.70
C LEU A 35 -7.22 10.74 0.77
N LEU A 36 -6.22 10.25 1.52
CA LEU A 36 -5.91 8.82 1.59
C LEU A 36 -6.84 8.06 2.54
N ALA A 37 -7.39 8.69 3.57
CA ALA A 37 -8.18 8.05 4.60
C ALA A 37 -9.32 7.16 4.05
N PRO A 38 -10.20 7.62 3.13
CA PRO A 38 -11.27 6.77 2.60
C PRO A 38 -10.74 5.60 1.78
N TYR A 39 -9.62 5.76 1.08
CA TYR A 39 -9.03 4.68 0.26
C TYR A 39 -8.35 3.61 1.09
N THR A 40 -7.65 4.00 2.16
CA THR A 40 -7.04 3.03 3.09
C THR A 40 -8.11 2.28 3.88
N ALA A 41 -9.17 2.95 4.33
CA ALA A 41 -10.31 2.32 4.98
C ALA A 41 -10.98 1.28 4.07
N ALA A 42 -11.36 1.68 2.85
CA ALA A 42 -11.98 0.78 1.88
C ALA A 42 -11.06 -0.39 1.49
N SER A 43 -9.74 -0.16 1.40
CA SER A 43 -8.77 -1.21 1.12
C SER A 43 -8.69 -2.24 2.25
N GLY A 44 -8.73 -1.79 3.49
CA GLY A 44 -8.78 -2.66 4.67
C GLY A 44 -10.08 -3.46 4.74
N GLU A 45 -11.24 -2.82 4.51
CA GLU A 45 -12.55 -3.48 4.51
C GLU A 45 -12.64 -4.60 3.45
N LEU A 46 -12.20 -4.29 2.22
CA LEU A 46 -12.16 -5.30 1.15
C LEU A 46 -11.23 -6.47 1.50
N ALA A 47 -10.12 -6.20 2.18
CA ALA A 47 -9.20 -7.24 2.62
C ALA A 47 -9.80 -8.09 3.74
N ALA A 48 -10.60 -7.53 4.63
CA ALA A 48 -11.32 -8.29 5.67
C ALA A 48 -12.32 -9.25 5.04
N VAL A 49 -13.13 -8.77 4.09
CA VAL A 49 -14.06 -9.63 3.32
C VAL A 49 -13.31 -10.73 2.58
N LEU A 50 -12.24 -10.40 1.86
CA LEU A 50 -11.41 -11.37 1.16
C LEU A 50 -10.85 -12.43 2.12
N PHE A 51 -10.42 -12.04 3.31
CA PHE A 51 -9.90 -12.98 4.31
C PHE A 51 -10.98 -13.97 4.75
N GLU A 52 -12.21 -13.52 4.99
CA GLU A 52 -13.35 -14.38 5.36
C GLU A 52 -13.69 -15.36 4.22
N ASP A 53 -13.71 -14.88 2.97
CA ASP A 53 -13.96 -15.73 1.80
C ASP A 53 -12.88 -16.81 1.65
N LEU A 54 -11.60 -16.44 1.71
CA LEU A 54 -10.49 -17.39 1.63
C LEU A 54 -10.51 -18.40 2.78
N ARG A 55 -10.92 -17.97 3.97
CA ARG A 55 -11.08 -18.84 5.13
C ARG A 55 -12.19 -19.88 4.90
N ALA A 56 -13.32 -19.44 4.34
CA ALA A 56 -14.44 -20.32 4.00
C ALA A 56 -14.04 -21.33 2.91
N GLU A 57 -13.36 -20.89 1.84
CA GLU A 57 -12.82 -21.75 0.79
C GLU A 57 -11.84 -22.79 1.33
N ALA A 58 -11.01 -22.40 2.30
CA ALA A 58 -10.09 -23.32 2.98
C ALA A 58 -10.76 -24.31 3.94
N GLY A 59 -12.10 -24.30 4.03
CA GLY A 59 -12.89 -25.20 4.87
C GLY A 59 -12.69 -25.00 6.38
N ARG A 60 -12.20 -23.82 6.80
CA ARG A 60 -12.04 -23.48 8.21
C ARG A 60 -13.38 -23.38 8.92
N ARG A 61 -13.58 -24.16 9.98
CA ARG A 61 -14.83 -24.21 10.74
C ARG A 61 -14.87 -23.14 11.83
N GLY A 62 -16.08 -22.79 12.26
CA GLY A 62 -16.34 -21.82 13.32
C GLY A 62 -16.60 -20.40 12.78
N VAL A 63 -17.28 -19.61 13.60
CA VAL A 63 -17.58 -18.21 13.28
C VAL A 63 -16.29 -17.39 13.45
N PHE A 64 -15.97 -16.59 12.47
CA PHE A 64 -14.84 -15.65 12.50
C PHE A 64 -15.27 -14.37 11.79
N TYR A 65 -15.04 -13.27 12.44
CA TYR A 65 -15.21 -11.93 11.86
C TYR A 65 -13.84 -11.30 11.72
N ALA A 66 -13.47 -10.98 10.49
CA ALA A 66 -12.19 -10.34 10.23
C ALA A 66 -12.23 -8.88 10.70
N ASP A 67 -11.19 -8.46 11.44
CA ASP A 67 -11.01 -7.07 11.81
C ASP A 67 -10.43 -6.29 10.63
N THR A 68 -10.96 -5.10 10.39
CA THR A 68 -10.35 -4.15 9.47
C THR A 68 -9.21 -3.41 10.17
N VAL A 69 -8.04 -3.43 9.58
CA VAL A 69 -6.86 -2.71 10.07
C VAL A 69 -6.44 -1.70 9.00
N ALA A 70 -6.77 -0.44 9.23
CA ALA A 70 -6.43 0.65 8.33
C ALA A 70 -5.85 1.83 9.14
N PRO A 71 -4.63 1.70 9.68
CA PRO A 71 -4.03 2.77 10.45
C PRO A 71 -3.81 4.00 9.57
N PRO A 72 -3.91 5.22 10.15
CA PRO A 72 -3.56 6.43 9.44
C PRO A 72 -2.13 6.36 8.89
N VAL A 73 -1.93 6.87 7.68
CA VAL A 73 -0.57 6.93 7.11
C VAL A 73 0.30 7.84 7.96
N ALA A 74 1.45 7.34 8.41
CA ALA A 74 2.35 8.10 9.28
C ALA A 74 2.77 9.43 8.65
N GLY A 75 2.68 10.54 9.41
CA GLY A 75 3.00 11.88 8.94
C GLY A 75 4.43 12.00 8.38
N ALA A 76 5.40 11.32 8.98
CA ALA A 76 6.76 11.26 8.46
C ALA A 76 6.85 10.64 7.05
N ARG A 77 6.00 9.65 6.74
CA ARG A 77 5.93 9.04 5.41
C ARG A 77 5.29 9.99 4.40
N ILE A 78 4.26 10.72 4.81
CA ILE A 78 3.63 11.77 3.98
C ILE A 78 4.65 12.86 3.65
N ASP A 79 5.35 13.39 4.65
CA ASP A 79 6.36 14.43 4.46
C ASP A 79 7.51 13.97 3.53
N ALA A 80 8.04 12.78 3.76
CA ALA A 80 9.08 12.22 2.90
C ALA A 80 8.59 12.03 1.45
N THR A 81 7.36 11.54 1.27
CA THR A 81 6.74 11.35 -0.05
C THR A 81 6.52 12.68 -0.76
N ALA A 82 6.00 13.70 -0.06
CA ALA A 82 5.79 15.02 -0.62
C ALA A 82 7.11 15.66 -1.09
N ARG A 83 8.14 15.64 -0.24
CA ARG A 83 9.48 16.16 -0.61
C ARG A 83 10.06 15.46 -1.83
N TRP A 84 10.01 14.14 -1.85
CA TRP A 84 10.54 13.36 -2.97
C TRP A 84 9.75 13.59 -4.26
N ALA A 85 8.42 13.72 -4.17
CA ALA A 85 7.58 13.92 -5.33
C ALA A 85 7.84 15.27 -6.00
N VAL A 86 7.99 16.36 -5.22
CA VAL A 86 8.18 17.71 -5.75
C VAL A 86 9.64 18.04 -6.11
N ALA A 87 10.62 17.21 -5.73
CA ALA A 87 12.03 17.47 -6.02
C ALA A 87 12.31 17.83 -7.50
N PRO A 88 11.67 17.18 -8.51
CA PRO A 88 11.85 17.53 -9.91
C PRO A 88 11.40 18.94 -10.30
N LEU A 89 10.46 19.53 -9.56
CA LEU A 89 9.99 20.88 -9.86
C LEU A 89 11.07 21.96 -9.63
N ALA A 90 12.04 21.68 -8.75
CA ALA A 90 13.16 22.57 -8.52
C ALA A 90 14.17 22.59 -9.69
N GLU A 91 14.05 21.65 -10.64
CA GLU A 91 14.94 21.47 -11.80
C GLU A 91 14.21 21.72 -13.13
N ASP A 92 13.17 22.57 -13.16
CA ASP A 92 12.31 22.84 -14.33
C ASP A 92 11.65 21.58 -14.93
N SER A 93 11.53 20.52 -14.20
CA SER A 93 10.91 19.28 -14.69
C SER A 93 9.44 19.14 -14.32
N LEU A 94 8.69 18.70 -15.29
CA LEU A 94 7.25 18.72 -15.49
C LEU A 94 6.39 18.14 -14.33
N GLN A 95 5.23 18.79 -14.07
CA GLN A 95 4.15 18.31 -13.18
C GLN A 95 3.74 16.83 -13.40
N SER A 96 3.86 16.32 -14.64
CA SER A 96 3.62 14.91 -14.96
C SER A 96 4.49 13.95 -14.16
N THR A 97 5.73 14.35 -13.84
CA THR A 97 6.65 13.54 -13.01
C THR A 97 6.19 13.49 -11.56
N VAL A 98 5.69 14.59 -11.01
CA VAL A 98 5.13 14.64 -9.64
C VAL A 98 3.93 13.69 -9.52
N GLY A 99 2.99 13.78 -10.47
CA GLY A 99 1.81 12.91 -10.51
C GLY A 99 2.19 11.42 -10.56
N THR A 100 3.14 11.06 -11.43
CA THR A 100 3.61 9.68 -11.56
C THR A 100 4.26 9.15 -10.27
N ARG A 101 5.10 9.98 -9.62
CA ARG A 101 5.74 9.64 -8.34
C ARG A 101 4.71 9.46 -7.22
N LEU A 102 3.75 10.39 -7.11
CA LEU A 102 2.70 10.30 -6.11
C LEU A 102 1.82 9.07 -6.32
N SER A 103 1.37 8.80 -7.56
CA SER A 103 0.53 7.63 -7.88
C SER A 103 1.14 6.32 -7.37
N GLY A 104 2.43 6.09 -7.64
CA GLY A 104 3.12 4.89 -7.16
C GLY A 104 3.22 4.81 -5.63
N SER A 105 3.50 5.93 -4.97
CA SER A 105 3.62 5.98 -3.50
C SER A 105 2.27 5.82 -2.82
N VAL A 106 1.24 6.49 -3.33
CA VAL A 106 -0.14 6.40 -2.84
C VAL A 106 -0.71 5.00 -3.01
N ALA A 107 -0.49 4.37 -4.18
CA ALA A 107 -0.92 2.99 -4.39
C ALA A 107 -0.33 2.04 -3.32
N ARG A 108 0.95 2.21 -2.96
CA ARG A 108 1.57 1.43 -1.88
C ARG A 108 0.92 1.72 -0.51
N MET A 109 0.65 2.98 -0.19
CA MET A 109 0.01 3.36 1.07
C MET A 109 -1.40 2.75 1.20
N ILE A 110 -2.18 2.75 0.12
CA ILE A 110 -3.52 2.13 0.09
C ILE A 110 -3.41 0.61 0.27
N MET A 111 -2.48 -0.03 -0.43
CA MET A 111 -2.28 -1.48 -0.35
C MET A 111 -1.73 -1.95 1.00
N ASP A 112 -1.03 -1.08 1.74
CA ASP A 112 -0.52 -1.43 3.06
C ASP A 112 -1.68 -1.70 4.04
N ALA A 113 -2.80 -0.99 3.96
CA ALA A 113 -3.99 -1.27 4.76
C ALA A 113 -4.56 -2.68 4.50
N SER A 114 -4.62 -3.11 3.22
CA SER A 114 -5.00 -4.49 2.88
C SER A 114 -4.03 -5.51 3.49
N ARG A 115 -2.72 -5.27 3.37
CA ARG A 115 -1.69 -6.16 3.89
C ARG A 115 -1.77 -6.28 5.41
N GLU A 116 -1.90 -5.14 6.11
CA GLU A 116 -2.05 -5.12 7.57
C GLU A 116 -3.29 -5.90 8.01
N THR A 117 -4.42 -5.72 7.32
CA THR A 117 -5.67 -6.43 7.60
C THR A 117 -5.50 -7.95 7.43
N ILE A 118 -4.94 -8.40 6.31
CA ILE A 118 -4.69 -9.84 6.07
C ILE A 118 -3.74 -10.42 7.12
N VAL A 119 -2.66 -9.71 7.43
CA VAL A 119 -1.67 -10.18 8.40
C VAL A 119 -2.24 -10.25 9.81
N ALA A 120 -2.97 -9.22 10.25
CA ALA A 120 -3.58 -9.19 11.58
C ALA A 120 -4.57 -10.36 11.77
N ASN A 121 -5.44 -10.60 10.79
CA ASN A 121 -6.40 -11.70 10.84
C ASN A 121 -5.71 -13.07 10.73
N GLY A 122 -4.69 -13.20 9.90
CA GLY A 122 -3.87 -14.39 9.81
C GLY A 122 -3.17 -14.74 11.13
N GLN A 123 -2.69 -13.72 11.85
CA GLN A 123 -2.10 -13.91 13.19
C GLN A 123 -3.14 -14.36 14.22
N ARG A 124 -4.35 -13.78 14.19
CA ARG A 124 -5.46 -14.21 15.07
C ARG A 124 -5.85 -15.67 14.84
N GLU A 125 -5.81 -16.13 13.60
CA GLU A 125 -6.07 -17.53 13.22
C GLU A 125 -4.82 -18.43 13.35
N SER A 126 -3.69 -17.91 13.79
CA SER A 126 -2.41 -18.65 13.85
C SER A 126 -2.02 -19.27 12.50
N THR A 127 -2.33 -18.58 11.39
CA THR A 127 -1.97 -19.03 10.04
C THR A 127 -0.50 -18.73 9.75
N GLN A 128 0.04 -19.45 8.80
CA GLN A 128 1.38 -19.19 8.27
C GLN A 128 1.28 -18.35 7.00
N PHE A 129 2.36 -17.63 6.69
CA PHE A 129 2.44 -16.75 5.53
C PHE A 129 3.34 -17.36 4.47
N GLN A 130 2.89 -17.33 3.23
CA GLN A 130 3.68 -17.74 2.07
C GLN A 130 3.70 -16.62 1.04
N ARG A 131 4.82 -16.45 0.38
CA ARG A 131 4.94 -15.49 -0.74
C ARG A 131 4.36 -16.09 -2.00
N MET A 132 3.53 -15.33 -2.67
CA MET A 132 3.00 -15.68 -3.99
C MET A 132 3.71 -14.83 -5.03
N PRO A 133 4.58 -15.40 -5.87
CA PRO A 133 5.29 -14.64 -6.88
C PRO A 133 4.32 -14.26 -8.01
N ARG A 134 4.45 -13.06 -8.55
CA ARG A 134 3.77 -12.70 -9.79
C ARG A 134 4.39 -13.43 -10.98
N PRO A 135 3.63 -13.74 -12.03
CA PRO A 135 4.19 -14.13 -13.31
C PRO A 135 5.21 -13.08 -13.79
N GLY A 136 6.43 -13.51 -14.14
CA GLY A 136 7.50 -12.62 -14.55
C GLY A 136 8.27 -11.94 -13.40
N CYS A 137 8.08 -12.38 -12.15
CA CYS A 137 8.91 -11.90 -11.04
C CYS A 137 10.40 -12.22 -11.27
N CYS A 138 11.30 -11.45 -10.64
CA CYS A 138 12.74 -11.71 -10.73
C CYS A 138 13.11 -13.03 -10.01
N ALA A 139 14.28 -13.59 -10.37
CA ALA A 139 14.78 -14.85 -9.80
C ALA A 139 14.84 -14.84 -8.27
N PHE A 140 15.19 -13.72 -7.66
CA PHE A 140 15.23 -13.57 -6.20
C PHE A 140 13.83 -13.72 -5.57
N CYS A 141 12.80 -13.04 -6.11
CA CYS A 141 11.42 -13.17 -5.62
C CYS A 141 10.87 -14.59 -5.87
N GLY A 142 11.20 -15.20 -7.00
CA GLY A 142 10.86 -16.59 -7.28
C GLY A 142 11.50 -17.56 -6.27
N MET A 143 12.77 -17.36 -5.95
CA MET A 143 13.47 -18.15 -4.93
C MET A 143 12.83 -17.99 -3.54
N LEU A 144 12.50 -16.76 -3.12
CA LEU A 144 11.84 -16.53 -1.82
C LEU A 144 10.43 -17.16 -1.75
N ALA A 145 9.74 -17.25 -2.89
CA ALA A 145 8.41 -17.83 -2.98
C ALA A 145 8.42 -19.36 -3.13
N SER A 146 9.55 -19.96 -3.50
CA SER A 146 9.68 -21.42 -3.69
C SER A 146 9.81 -22.21 -2.39
N ARG A 147 9.69 -21.57 -1.21
CA ARG A 147 9.71 -22.27 0.06
C ARG A 147 8.54 -23.25 0.17
N PRO A 148 8.79 -24.50 0.57
CA PRO A 148 7.72 -25.45 0.80
C PRO A 148 6.80 -25.01 1.95
N ALA A 149 5.57 -25.55 1.98
CA ALA A 149 4.54 -25.13 2.93
C ALA A 149 4.93 -25.32 4.40
N ASP A 150 5.75 -26.30 4.72
CA ASP A 150 6.29 -26.58 6.06
C ASP A 150 7.35 -25.55 6.50
N MET A 151 7.91 -24.79 5.55
CA MET A 151 8.84 -23.68 5.79
C MET A 151 8.17 -22.31 5.61
N ALA A 152 6.85 -22.22 5.62
CA ALA A 152 6.13 -20.98 5.55
C ALA A 152 6.49 -20.04 6.72
N TYR A 153 6.38 -18.73 6.48
CA TYR A 153 6.77 -17.74 7.47
C TYR A 153 5.75 -17.69 8.63
N ARG A 154 6.26 -17.67 9.86
CA ARG A 154 5.44 -17.57 11.08
C ARG A 154 5.17 -16.12 11.52
N SER A 155 5.90 -15.16 10.97
CA SER A 155 5.74 -13.75 11.31
C SER A 155 5.71 -12.87 10.06
N LYS A 156 4.99 -11.74 10.14
CA LYS A 156 4.97 -10.71 9.12
C LYS A 156 6.37 -10.21 8.79
N THR A 157 7.15 -9.86 9.80
CA THR A 157 8.50 -9.30 9.62
C THR A 157 9.39 -10.24 8.81
N THR A 158 9.33 -11.54 9.08
CA THR A 158 10.10 -12.53 8.33
C THR A 158 9.55 -12.72 6.92
N ALA A 159 8.22 -12.66 6.73
CA ALA A 159 7.60 -12.79 5.42
C ALA A 159 7.92 -11.59 4.50
N GLU A 160 8.04 -10.40 5.06
CA GLU A 160 8.34 -9.18 4.31
C GLU A 160 9.84 -8.93 4.11
N ALA A 161 10.71 -9.55 4.92
CA ALA A 161 12.14 -9.39 4.79
C ALA A 161 12.65 -9.77 3.40
N GLY A 162 13.39 -8.85 2.77
CA GLY A 162 13.96 -9.04 1.43
C GLY A 162 12.99 -8.87 0.27
N SER A 163 11.73 -8.45 0.49
CA SER A 163 10.88 -8.04 -0.63
C SER A 163 11.36 -6.70 -1.18
N HIS A 164 11.33 -6.54 -2.49
CA HIS A 164 11.58 -5.25 -3.13
C HIS A 164 10.38 -4.84 -4.01
N ASP A 165 10.17 -3.54 -4.10
CA ASP A 165 8.95 -2.94 -4.67
C ASP A 165 8.73 -3.23 -6.17
N SER A 166 9.78 -3.58 -6.89
CA SER A 166 9.72 -3.80 -8.34
C SER A 166 9.10 -5.14 -8.77
N CYS A 167 8.81 -6.04 -7.82
CA CYS A 167 8.29 -7.37 -8.10
C CYS A 167 6.88 -7.62 -7.53
N HIS A 168 6.15 -6.57 -7.24
CA HIS A 168 4.78 -6.63 -6.73
C HIS A 168 3.74 -6.43 -7.80
#